data_3c8bc966acb66ceb219a8c8f5dbc387d
#
_entry.id   3c8bc966acb66ceb219a8c8f5dbc387d
#
_cell.length_a   1.000
_cell.length_b   1.000
_cell.length_c   1.000
_cell.angle_alpha   90.00
_cell.angle_beta   90.00
_cell.angle_gamma   90.00
#
_symmetry.space_group_name_H-M   'P 1'
#
loop_
_entity.id
_entity.type
_entity.pdbx_description
1 polymer ?
#
loop_
_entity_poly.entity_id
_entity_poly.type
_entity_poly.pdbx_seq_one_letter_code
_entity_poly.pdbx_strand_id
1 'polypeptide(L)'
;MASSNTVLMRLVASAYSIAQKAGMIVRRVIAEGDLGIVEKTCATDLQTKADRLAQMSICSSLARKFPKLTIIGEEDLPSEEVDQELIEDSQWEEILKQPCPSQYSAIKEEDLVVWVDPLDGTKEYTEGLLDNVTVLIGIAYEGKAIAGVINQPYYNYEAGPDAVLGRTIWGVLGLGAFGFQLKEVPAGKHIITTTRSHSNKLVTDCVAAMNPDAVLRVGGAGNKLIEGKASAYVLQVLVCKEVGYFLTDIHGNVLQYHKDVKHMNSAGVLATLRNYDYYASRVPESIKNALVP
;
A
#
# COMPACT_ATOMS: atom_id res chain seq x y z
N MET A 1 -28.94 11.41 -10.66
CA MET A 1 -27.88 10.38 -10.85
C MET A 1 -26.58 11.14 -10.94
N ALA A 2 -25.72 11.08 -9.92
CA ALA A 2 -24.39 11.71 -9.95
C ALA A 2 -23.56 10.95 -11.02
N SER A 3 -22.94 11.71 -11.89
CA SER A 3 -22.11 11.19 -12.99
C SER A 3 -21.00 10.27 -12.44
N SER A 4 -20.92 9.04 -12.93
CA SER A 4 -19.85 8.07 -12.64
C SER A 4 -18.46 8.50 -13.16
N ASN A 5 -18.36 9.68 -13.78
CA ASN A 5 -17.15 10.23 -14.40
C ASN A 5 -16.45 11.31 -13.57
N THR A 6 -16.53 11.26 -12.23
CA THR A 6 -15.77 12.17 -11.38
C THR A 6 -14.27 11.91 -11.50
N VAL A 7 -13.46 12.94 -11.22
CA VAL A 7 -11.99 12.84 -11.26
C VAL A 7 -11.50 11.69 -10.38
N LEU A 8 -12.04 11.56 -9.15
CA LEU A 8 -11.64 10.47 -8.24
C LEU A 8 -11.91 9.08 -8.82
N MET A 9 -13.12 8.81 -9.33
CA MET A 9 -13.47 7.48 -9.86
C MET A 9 -12.68 7.14 -11.12
N ARG A 10 -12.43 8.12 -11.99
CA ARG A 10 -11.55 7.96 -13.15
C ARG A 10 -10.11 7.65 -12.74
N LEU A 11 -9.60 8.34 -11.69
CA LEU A 11 -8.26 8.10 -11.16
C LEU A 11 -8.14 6.70 -10.56
N VAL A 12 -9.12 6.26 -9.74
CA VAL A 12 -9.12 4.90 -9.17
C VAL A 12 -9.20 3.83 -10.27
N ALA A 13 -10.06 4.03 -11.29
CA ALA A 13 -10.19 3.11 -12.42
C ALA A 13 -8.90 3.02 -13.25
N SER A 14 -8.19 4.13 -13.45
CA SER A 14 -6.88 4.14 -14.09
C SER A 14 -5.82 3.47 -13.21
N ALA A 15 -5.76 3.82 -11.92
CA ALA A 15 -4.82 3.24 -10.97
C ALA A 15 -4.97 1.71 -10.89
N TYR A 16 -6.20 1.19 -11.01
CA TYR A 16 -6.47 -0.25 -11.06
C TYR A 16 -5.78 -0.92 -12.25
N SER A 17 -6.00 -0.43 -13.47
CA SER A 17 -5.37 -0.96 -14.69
C SER A 17 -3.84 -0.80 -14.66
N ILE A 18 -3.38 0.36 -14.21
CA ILE A 18 -1.95 0.67 -14.07
C ILE A 18 -1.26 -0.26 -13.05
N ALA A 19 -1.90 -0.54 -11.91
CA ALA A 19 -1.36 -1.47 -10.92
C ALA A 19 -1.30 -2.92 -11.45
N GLN A 20 -2.25 -3.34 -12.29
CA GLN A 20 -2.18 -4.63 -12.98
C GLN A 20 -0.99 -4.69 -13.95
N LYS A 21 -0.77 -3.62 -14.72
CA LYS A 21 0.40 -3.50 -15.62
C LYS A 21 1.71 -3.55 -14.84
N ALA A 22 1.81 -2.82 -13.74
CA ALA A 22 2.98 -2.84 -12.86
C ALA A 22 3.22 -4.25 -12.29
N GLY A 23 2.19 -4.96 -11.85
CA GLY A 23 2.29 -6.35 -11.42
C GLY A 23 2.79 -7.30 -12.51
N MET A 24 2.41 -7.09 -13.78
CA MET A 24 2.98 -7.84 -14.90
C MET A 24 4.47 -7.54 -15.10
N ILE A 25 4.88 -6.28 -14.95
CA ILE A 25 6.30 -5.88 -15.02
C ILE A 25 7.10 -6.58 -13.92
N VAL A 26 6.60 -6.57 -12.68
CA VAL A 26 7.24 -7.26 -11.54
C VAL A 26 7.45 -8.75 -11.84
N ARG A 27 6.42 -9.44 -12.37
CA ARG A 27 6.55 -10.86 -12.76
C ARG A 27 7.54 -11.07 -13.91
N ARG A 28 7.56 -10.18 -14.90
CA ARG A 28 8.47 -10.27 -16.04
C ARG A 28 9.94 -10.18 -15.61
N VAL A 29 10.28 -9.22 -14.74
CA VAL A 29 11.66 -9.00 -14.29
C VAL A 29 12.23 -10.24 -13.58
N ILE A 30 11.48 -10.89 -12.70
CA ILE A 30 11.97 -12.10 -12.02
C ILE A 30 12.13 -13.28 -13.02
N ALA A 31 11.24 -13.36 -14.01
CA ALA A 31 11.33 -14.39 -15.05
C ALA A 31 12.53 -14.21 -15.99
N GLU A 32 13.01 -12.97 -16.18
CA GLU A 32 14.23 -12.66 -16.91
C GLU A 32 15.51 -13.08 -16.17
N GLY A 33 15.45 -13.26 -14.85
CA GLY A 33 16.54 -13.75 -14.01
C GLY A 33 17.57 -12.70 -13.58
N ASP A 34 17.54 -11.50 -14.16
CA ASP A 34 18.39 -10.37 -13.75
C ASP A 34 17.56 -9.33 -13.00
N LEU A 35 17.68 -9.32 -11.69
CA LEU A 35 16.94 -8.40 -10.83
C LEU A 35 17.55 -7.00 -10.79
N GLY A 36 18.78 -6.79 -11.23
CA GLY A 36 19.46 -5.49 -11.21
C GLY A 36 19.42 -4.84 -9.83
N ILE A 37 19.77 -5.59 -8.77
CA ILE A 37 19.69 -5.16 -7.37
C ILE A 37 20.68 -4.05 -7.09
N VAL A 38 20.21 -2.99 -6.40
CA VAL A 38 21.00 -1.88 -5.89
C VAL A 38 20.69 -1.72 -4.40
N GLU A 39 21.73 -1.61 -3.57
CA GLU A 39 21.59 -1.20 -2.17
C GLU A 39 21.44 0.32 -2.10
N LYS A 40 20.39 0.82 -1.41
CA LYS A 40 20.14 2.26 -1.22
C LYS A 40 20.93 2.79 -0.02
N THR A 41 20.44 2.53 1.19
CA THR A 41 21.06 3.04 2.44
C THR A 41 21.76 1.95 3.26
N CYS A 42 21.32 0.70 3.13
CA CYS A 42 21.91 -0.45 3.82
C CYS A 42 21.51 -1.77 3.13
N ALA A 43 22.13 -2.87 3.54
CA ALA A 43 21.92 -4.21 2.98
C ALA A 43 20.46 -4.75 3.03
N THR A 44 19.58 -4.10 3.77
CA THR A 44 18.15 -4.43 3.83
C THR A 44 17.26 -3.42 3.12
N ASP A 45 17.82 -2.32 2.62
CA ASP A 45 17.16 -1.28 1.86
C ASP A 45 17.56 -1.42 0.39
N LEU A 46 16.82 -2.26 -0.31
CA LEU A 46 17.13 -2.68 -1.67
C LEU A 46 16.19 -2.04 -2.69
N GLN A 47 16.71 -1.80 -3.88
CA GLN A 47 15.96 -1.45 -5.08
C GLN A 47 16.28 -2.48 -6.16
N THR A 48 15.31 -2.87 -6.96
CA THR A 48 15.50 -3.76 -8.12
C THR A 48 15.13 -3.06 -9.43
N LYS A 49 15.43 -3.73 -10.55
CA LYS A 49 14.93 -3.33 -11.88
C LYS A 49 13.38 -3.29 -11.90
N ALA A 50 12.72 -4.17 -11.13
CA ALA A 50 11.27 -4.20 -11.04
C ALA A 50 10.70 -2.94 -10.39
N ASP A 51 11.30 -2.47 -9.27
CA ASP A 51 10.91 -1.22 -8.60
C ASP A 51 10.97 -0.05 -9.59
N ARG A 52 12.09 0.11 -10.27
CA ARG A 52 12.28 1.21 -11.23
C ARG A 52 11.29 1.17 -12.39
N LEU A 53 11.15 0.03 -13.06
CA LEU A 53 10.25 -0.10 -14.22
C LEU A 53 8.77 0.02 -13.82
N ALA A 54 8.38 -0.54 -12.67
CA ALA A 54 7.02 -0.41 -12.16
C ALA A 54 6.71 1.05 -11.80
N GLN A 55 7.61 1.76 -11.10
CA GLN A 55 7.40 3.18 -10.80
C GLN A 55 7.33 4.04 -12.06
N MET A 56 8.23 3.83 -13.02
CA MET A 56 8.19 4.54 -14.32
C MET A 56 6.85 4.31 -15.02
N SER A 57 6.36 3.07 -15.07
CA SER A 57 5.07 2.73 -15.64
C SER A 57 3.92 3.46 -14.94
N ILE A 58 3.86 3.38 -13.60
CA ILE A 58 2.78 3.97 -12.80
C ILE A 58 2.79 5.49 -12.93
N CYS A 59 3.91 6.14 -12.63
CA CYS A 59 4.01 7.59 -12.59
C CYS A 59 3.77 8.22 -13.96
N SER A 60 4.34 7.65 -15.03
CA SER A 60 4.17 8.18 -16.38
C SER A 60 2.76 8.00 -16.92
N SER A 61 2.13 6.84 -16.66
CA SER A 61 0.73 6.60 -17.05
C SER A 61 -0.24 7.56 -16.34
N LEU A 62 -0.02 7.79 -15.04
CA LEU A 62 -0.82 8.73 -14.26
C LEU A 62 -0.62 10.17 -14.70
N ALA A 63 0.64 10.62 -14.84
CA ALA A 63 0.97 11.99 -15.24
C ALA A 63 0.45 12.35 -16.64
N ARG A 64 0.48 11.38 -17.57
CA ARG A 64 -0.08 11.56 -18.92
C ARG A 64 -1.59 11.78 -18.90
N LYS A 65 -2.29 11.04 -18.04
CA LYS A 65 -3.77 11.04 -17.98
C LYS A 65 -4.34 12.12 -17.07
N PHE A 66 -3.58 12.50 -16.03
CA PHE A 66 -3.94 13.47 -15.01
C PHE A 66 -2.78 14.46 -14.80
N PRO A 67 -2.60 15.42 -15.73
CA PRO A 67 -1.38 16.26 -15.78
C PRO A 67 -1.26 17.28 -14.63
N LYS A 68 -2.32 17.48 -13.84
CA LYS A 68 -2.29 18.36 -12.66
C LYS A 68 -2.18 17.62 -11.34
N LEU A 69 -2.10 16.29 -11.40
CA LEU A 69 -1.99 15.42 -10.22
C LEU A 69 -0.61 15.57 -9.59
N THR A 70 -0.54 15.66 -8.26
CA THR A 70 0.71 15.50 -7.54
C THR A 70 0.99 14.01 -7.33
N ILE A 71 2.12 13.53 -7.86
CA ILE A 71 2.52 12.11 -7.74
C ILE A 71 3.83 12.04 -6.97
N ILE A 72 3.87 11.20 -5.93
CA ILE A 72 5.03 10.95 -5.08
C ILE A 72 5.35 9.46 -5.17
N GLY A 73 6.48 9.14 -5.80
CA GLY A 73 7.02 7.77 -5.85
C GLY A 73 7.96 7.52 -4.67
N GLU A 74 8.12 6.25 -4.30
CA GLU A 74 9.09 5.84 -3.28
C GLU A 74 10.53 6.01 -3.77
N GLU A 75 10.76 5.70 -5.06
CA GLU A 75 12.08 5.70 -5.66
C GLU A 75 12.43 7.07 -6.22
N ASP A 76 13.65 7.54 -5.94
CA ASP A 76 14.21 8.76 -6.54
C ASP A 76 14.74 8.43 -7.94
N LEU A 77 13.88 8.57 -8.94
CA LEU A 77 14.20 8.27 -10.33
C LEU A 77 14.40 9.54 -11.13
N PRO A 78 15.42 9.57 -12.03
CA PRO A 78 15.59 10.68 -12.96
C PRO A 78 14.37 10.80 -13.89
N SER A 79 14.12 12.05 -14.34
CA SER A 79 13.10 12.31 -15.35
C SER A 79 13.62 11.88 -16.71
N GLU A 80 13.25 10.70 -17.16
CA GLU A 80 13.63 10.13 -18.45
C GLU A 80 12.38 9.91 -19.32
N GLU A 81 12.60 9.82 -20.63
CA GLU A 81 11.56 9.42 -21.57
C GLU A 81 11.23 7.94 -21.34
N VAL A 82 9.94 7.66 -21.13
CA VAL A 82 9.46 6.32 -20.78
C VAL A 82 9.00 5.60 -22.03
N ASP A 83 9.45 4.36 -22.20
CA ASP A 83 9.02 3.48 -23.28
C ASP A 83 7.50 3.36 -23.31
N GLN A 84 6.92 3.51 -24.51
CA GLN A 84 5.46 3.41 -24.70
C GLN A 84 4.91 2.05 -24.24
N GLU A 85 5.71 1.00 -24.25
CA GLU A 85 5.33 -0.34 -23.73
C GLU A 85 5.00 -0.32 -22.23
N LEU A 86 5.61 0.59 -21.47
CA LEU A 86 5.35 0.75 -20.04
C LEU A 86 4.07 1.53 -19.73
N ILE A 87 3.52 2.26 -20.71
CA ILE A 87 2.34 3.10 -20.51
C ILE A 87 1.05 2.25 -20.50
N GLU A 88 0.17 2.56 -19.55
CA GLU A 88 -1.17 1.98 -19.42
C GLU A 88 -2.22 3.09 -19.46
N ASP A 89 -3.04 3.08 -20.50
CA ASP A 89 -4.04 4.12 -20.75
C ASP A 89 -5.48 3.67 -20.46
N SER A 90 -5.70 2.39 -20.14
CA SER A 90 -7.05 1.88 -19.89
C SER A 90 -7.60 2.31 -18.52
N GLN A 91 -8.91 2.19 -18.38
CA GLN A 91 -9.64 2.42 -17.12
C GLN A 91 -10.56 1.23 -16.87
N TRP A 92 -10.55 0.73 -15.64
CA TRP A 92 -11.38 -0.43 -15.30
C TRP A 92 -12.87 -0.04 -15.26
N GLU A 93 -13.64 -0.57 -16.19
CA GLU A 93 -15.05 -0.17 -16.40
C GLU A 93 -15.94 -0.42 -15.18
N GLU A 94 -15.71 -1.49 -14.42
CA GLU A 94 -16.54 -1.82 -13.26
C GLU A 94 -16.40 -0.75 -12.14
N ILE A 95 -15.24 -0.11 -12.05
CA ILE A 95 -15.03 1.02 -11.12
C ILE A 95 -15.75 2.26 -11.63
N LEU A 96 -15.72 2.51 -12.95
CA LEU A 96 -16.42 3.65 -13.54
C LEU A 96 -17.96 3.56 -13.40
N LYS A 97 -18.51 2.35 -13.22
CA LYS A 97 -19.93 2.14 -12.96
C LYS A 97 -20.35 2.42 -11.52
N GLN A 98 -19.37 2.50 -10.59
CA GLN A 98 -19.67 2.75 -9.18
C GLN A 98 -19.98 4.23 -8.93
N PRO A 99 -20.91 4.56 -7.99
CA PRO A 99 -21.19 5.93 -7.63
C PRO A 99 -20.02 6.53 -6.84
N CYS A 100 -19.63 7.74 -7.18
CA CYS A 100 -18.69 8.50 -6.34
C CYS A 100 -19.38 8.95 -5.06
N PRO A 101 -18.77 8.78 -3.87
CA PRO A 101 -19.28 9.37 -2.64
C PRO A 101 -19.43 10.89 -2.77
N SER A 102 -20.56 11.43 -2.33
CA SER A 102 -20.95 12.83 -2.59
C SER A 102 -19.91 13.85 -2.12
N GLN A 103 -19.23 13.59 -1.00
CA GLN A 103 -18.17 14.45 -0.46
C GLN A 103 -16.95 14.59 -1.39
N TYR A 104 -16.77 13.67 -2.34
CA TYR A 104 -15.63 13.66 -3.27
C TYR A 104 -16.03 13.98 -4.72
N SER A 105 -17.30 14.28 -4.98
CA SER A 105 -17.82 14.46 -6.33
C SER A 105 -17.27 15.70 -7.05
N ALA A 106 -16.85 16.74 -6.30
CA ALA A 106 -16.35 18.00 -6.81
C ALA A 106 -14.82 18.16 -6.78
N ILE A 107 -14.09 17.13 -6.35
CA ILE A 107 -12.62 17.16 -6.26
C ILE A 107 -12.01 17.34 -7.65
N LYS A 108 -10.96 18.18 -7.74
CA LYS A 108 -10.17 18.39 -8.95
C LYS A 108 -8.85 17.62 -8.87
N GLU A 109 -8.18 17.47 -10.02
CA GLU A 109 -6.88 16.78 -10.09
C GLU A 109 -5.82 17.45 -9.21
N GLU A 110 -5.77 18.77 -9.19
CA GLU A 110 -4.81 19.56 -8.41
C GLU A 110 -4.98 19.45 -6.89
N ASP A 111 -6.13 18.96 -6.43
CA ASP A 111 -6.43 18.76 -5.01
C ASP A 111 -5.93 17.40 -4.49
N LEU A 112 -5.54 16.51 -5.39
CA LEU A 112 -5.18 15.13 -5.07
C LEU A 112 -3.66 14.92 -5.01
N VAL A 113 -3.23 14.08 -4.07
CA VAL A 113 -1.86 13.57 -3.96
C VAL A 113 -1.90 12.07 -4.10
N VAL A 114 -1.11 11.51 -5.03
CA VAL A 114 -0.95 10.07 -5.20
C VAL A 114 0.42 9.63 -4.69
N TRP A 115 0.42 8.60 -3.85
CA TRP A 115 1.59 7.95 -3.30
C TRP A 115 1.76 6.59 -3.97
N VAL A 116 2.98 6.31 -4.43
CA VAL A 116 3.30 5.08 -5.18
C VAL A 116 4.43 4.35 -4.50
N ASP A 117 4.17 3.10 -4.10
CA ASP A 117 5.18 2.11 -3.76
C ASP A 117 5.15 1.04 -4.86
N PRO A 118 6.14 1.02 -5.75
CA PRO A 118 6.12 0.21 -6.97
C PRO A 118 6.30 -1.28 -6.69
N LEU A 119 6.97 -1.61 -5.59
CA LEU A 119 7.24 -2.98 -5.18
C LEU A 119 7.45 -3.06 -3.66
N ASP A 120 6.35 -3.08 -2.92
CA ASP A 120 6.37 -3.34 -1.48
C ASP A 120 6.82 -4.80 -1.22
N GLY A 121 7.80 -4.94 -0.34
CA GLY A 121 8.43 -6.23 -0.06
C GLY A 121 9.61 -6.54 -0.98
N THR A 122 10.41 -5.56 -1.36
CA THR A 122 11.59 -5.73 -2.24
C THR A 122 12.56 -6.79 -1.72
N LYS A 123 12.78 -6.85 -0.40
CA LYS A 123 13.62 -7.89 0.18
C LYS A 123 13.02 -9.29 -0.01
N GLU A 124 11.73 -9.43 0.26
CA GLU A 124 11.00 -10.68 0.04
C GLU A 124 11.03 -11.10 -1.42
N TYR A 125 10.92 -10.14 -2.34
CA TYR A 125 11.03 -10.37 -3.79
C TYR A 125 12.40 -10.93 -4.16
N THR A 126 13.50 -10.37 -3.65
CA THR A 126 14.86 -10.86 -3.90
C THR A 126 15.14 -12.23 -3.26
N GLU A 127 14.41 -12.60 -2.23
CA GLU A 127 14.49 -13.90 -1.54
C GLU A 127 13.53 -14.95 -2.12
N GLY A 128 12.70 -14.61 -3.12
CA GLY A 128 11.72 -15.52 -3.72
C GLY A 128 10.46 -15.76 -2.88
N LEU A 129 10.21 -14.94 -1.87
CA LEU A 129 9.00 -15.00 -1.03
C LEU A 129 7.88 -14.18 -1.66
N LEU A 130 7.44 -14.60 -2.83
CA LEU A 130 6.66 -13.82 -3.79
C LEU A 130 5.24 -13.50 -3.36
N ASP A 131 4.61 -14.31 -2.52
CA ASP A 131 3.29 -14.07 -1.93
C ASP A 131 3.23 -12.83 -1.04
N ASN A 132 4.39 -12.33 -0.59
CA ASN A 132 4.50 -11.12 0.22
C ASN A 132 4.57 -9.82 -0.60
N VAL A 133 4.76 -9.94 -1.90
CA VAL A 133 5.00 -8.80 -2.80
C VAL A 133 3.70 -8.11 -3.20
N THR A 134 3.69 -6.77 -3.10
CA THR A 134 2.55 -5.96 -3.54
C THR A 134 3.01 -4.72 -4.30
N VAL A 135 2.12 -4.16 -5.14
CA VAL A 135 2.23 -2.83 -5.75
C VAL A 135 1.17 -1.95 -5.11
N LEU A 136 1.55 -0.78 -4.61
CA LEU A 136 0.66 0.09 -3.85
C LEU A 136 0.49 1.45 -4.55
N ILE A 137 -0.76 1.87 -4.73
CA ILE A 137 -1.12 3.21 -5.22
C ILE A 137 -2.15 3.80 -4.25
N GLY A 138 -1.74 4.79 -3.46
CA GLY A 138 -2.58 5.46 -2.50
C GLY A 138 -3.00 6.85 -2.98
N ILE A 139 -4.23 7.27 -2.70
CA ILE A 139 -4.80 8.55 -3.12
C ILE A 139 -5.24 9.33 -1.89
N ALA A 140 -4.71 10.53 -1.73
CA ALA A 140 -5.01 11.43 -0.62
C ALA A 140 -5.66 12.73 -1.10
N TYR A 141 -6.54 13.27 -0.26
CA TYR A 141 -7.21 14.57 -0.40
C TYR A 141 -7.17 15.30 0.94
N GLU A 142 -6.77 16.55 0.95
CA GLU A 142 -6.60 17.35 2.20
C GLU A 142 -5.76 16.62 3.28
N GLY A 143 -4.68 15.97 2.85
CA GLY A 143 -3.79 15.22 3.73
C GLY A 143 -4.36 13.89 4.27
N LYS A 144 -5.55 13.49 3.85
CA LYS A 144 -6.22 12.27 4.30
C LYS A 144 -6.29 11.24 3.17
N ALA A 145 -5.99 9.99 3.47
CA ALA A 145 -6.20 8.89 2.55
C ALA A 145 -7.71 8.71 2.27
N ILE A 146 -8.10 8.75 0.99
CA ILE A 146 -9.51 8.63 0.56
C ILE A 146 -9.76 7.51 -0.42
N ALA A 147 -8.74 7.05 -1.16
CA ALA A 147 -8.85 5.95 -2.10
C ALA A 147 -7.51 5.24 -2.31
N GLY A 148 -7.53 4.04 -2.89
CA GLY A 148 -6.29 3.38 -3.24
C GLY A 148 -6.48 2.02 -3.91
N VAL A 149 -5.35 1.48 -4.40
CA VAL A 149 -5.28 0.21 -5.12
C VAL A 149 -4.08 -0.59 -4.64
N ILE A 150 -4.28 -1.88 -4.39
CA ILE A 150 -3.20 -2.86 -4.14
C ILE A 150 -3.27 -3.91 -5.24
N ASN A 151 -2.16 -4.15 -5.94
CA ASN A 151 -2.01 -5.34 -6.75
C ASN A 151 -1.10 -6.34 -6.02
N GLN A 152 -1.50 -7.62 -5.98
CA GLN A 152 -0.68 -8.75 -5.55
C GLN A 152 -0.27 -9.54 -6.80
N PRO A 153 0.92 -9.33 -7.35
CA PRO A 153 1.33 -9.94 -8.61
C PRO A 153 1.32 -11.46 -8.60
N TYR A 154 1.59 -12.04 -7.44
CA TYR A 154 1.78 -13.50 -7.29
C TYR A 154 0.65 -14.18 -6.52
N TYR A 155 -0.51 -13.53 -6.38
CA TYR A 155 -1.67 -14.20 -5.81
C TYR A 155 -1.97 -15.49 -6.60
N ASN A 156 -2.20 -16.60 -5.90
CA ASN A 156 -2.39 -17.96 -6.46
C ASN A 156 -1.16 -18.59 -7.15
N TYR A 157 0.07 -18.06 -7.00
CA TYR A 157 1.21 -18.63 -7.72
C TYR A 157 1.53 -20.09 -7.30
N GLU A 158 1.19 -20.50 -6.07
CA GLU A 158 1.36 -21.86 -5.56
C GLU A 158 0.25 -22.82 -6.03
N ALA A 159 -0.82 -22.33 -6.62
CA ALA A 159 -1.97 -23.15 -7.06
C ALA A 159 -1.69 -23.95 -8.36
N GLY A 160 -0.49 -23.81 -8.93
CA GLY A 160 -0.03 -24.55 -10.09
C GLY A 160 0.01 -23.76 -11.40
N PRO A 161 0.53 -24.36 -12.48
CA PRO A 161 0.83 -23.64 -13.72
C PRO A 161 -0.40 -23.11 -14.47
N ASP A 162 -1.59 -23.66 -14.23
CA ASP A 162 -2.84 -23.23 -14.86
C ASP A 162 -3.57 -22.16 -14.04
N ALA A 163 -3.02 -21.74 -12.89
CA ALA A 163 -3.65 -20.75 -12.04
C ALA A 163 -3.64 -19.35 -12.68
N VAL A 164 -4.77 -18.65 -12.58
CA VAL A 164 -4.81 -17.22 -12.90
C VAL A 164 -4.03 -16.47 -11.83
N LEU A 165 -2.89 -15.91 -12.25
CA LEU A 165 -1.98 -15.22 -11.35
C LEU A 165 -2.38 -13.76 -11.14
N GLY A 166 -2.24 -13.34 -9.90
CA GLY A 166 -2.41 -11.97 -9.50
C GLY A 166 -3.85 -11.61 -9.20
N ARG A 167 -4.02 -10.64 -8.32
CA ARG A 167 -5.30 -9.97 -8.06
C ARG A 167 -5.07 -8.50 -7.77
N THR A 168 -6.11 -7.70 -7.97
CA THR A 168 -6.10 -6.28 -7.63
C THR A 168 -7.24 -5.98 -6.69
N ILE A 169 -6.92 -5.30 -5.61
CA ILE A 169 -7.83 -4.84 -4.56
C ILE A 169 -7.91 -3.32 -4.69
N TRP A 170 -9.08 -2.75 -4.48
CA TRP A 170 -9.27 -1.31 -4.51
C TRP A 170 -10.31 -0.86 -3.49
N GLY A 171 -10.30 0.40 -3.15
CA GLY A 171 -11.30 0.97 -2.25
C GLY A 171 -11.38 2.49 -2.35
N VAL A 172 -12.56 3.01 -1.96
CA VAL A 172 -12.84 4.43 -1.81
C VAL A 172 -13.59 4.63 -0.51
N LEU A 173 -13.14 5.58 0.31
CA LEU A 173 -13.75 5.88 1.60
C LEU A 173 -15.21 6.35 1.43
N GLY A 174 -16.12 5.65 2.11
CA GLY A 174 -17.57 5.85 1.98
C GLY A 174 -18.23 5.09 0.82
N LEU A 175 -17.45 4.29 0.05
CA LEU A 175 -17.97 3.37 -0.96
C LEU A 175 -17.74 1.91 -0.57
N GLY A 176 -16.57 1.61 0.02
CA GLY A 176 -16.17 0.28 0.42
C GLY A 176 -14.83 -0.15 -0.17
N ALA A 177 -14.44 -1.39 0.15
CA ALA A 177 -13.25 -2.05 -0.34
C ALA A 177 -13.61 -3.35 -1.07
N PHE A 178 -12.97 -3.63 -2.20
CA PHE A 178 -13.34 -4.64 -3.19
C PHE A 178 -12.14 -5.48 -3.61
N GLY A 179 -12.41 -6.70 -4.10
CA GLY A 179 -11.38 -7.61 -4.65
C GLY A 179 -10.78 -8.58 -3.61
N PHE A 180 -11.34 -8.66 -2.40
CA PHE A 180 -10.90 -9.60 -1.36
C PHE A 180 -12.06 -10.01 -0.45
N GLN A 181 -11.81 -11.02 0.37
CA GLN A 181 -12.71 -11.44 1.44
C GLN A 181 -12.01 -11.25 2.78
N LEU A 182 -12.70 -10.59 3.73
CA LEU A 182 -12.19 -10.47 5.10
C LEU A 182 -12.14 -11.85 5.76
N LYS A 183 -10.98 -12.17 6.32
CA LYS A 183 -10.84 -13.34 7.20
C LYS A 183 -11.18 -12.91 8.62
N GLU A 184 -12.04 -13.64 9.28
CA GLU A 184 -12.35 -13.39 10.69
C GLU A 184 -11.16 -13.72 11.59
N VAL A 185 -10.88 -12.84 12.54
CA VAL A 185 -9.92 -13.13 13.61
C VAL A 185 -10.63 -13.99 14.65
N PRO A 186 -10.04 -15.12 15.11
CA PRO A 186 -10.64 -15.96 16.12
C PRO A 186 -11.03 -15.15 17.37
N ALA A 187 -12.25 -15.35 17.84
CA ALA A 187 -12.78 -14.60 19.00
C ALA A 187 -11.89 -14.79 20.24
N GLY A 188 -11.64 -13.69 20.96
CA GLY A 188 -10.85 -13.71 22.20
C GLY A 188 -9.35 -13.90 22.00
N LYS A 189 -8.84 -13.90 20.77
CA LYS A 189 -7.40 -14.00 20.49
C LYS A 189 -6.78 -12.64 20.22
N HIS A 190 -5.61 -12.40 20.82
CA HIS A 190 -4.75 -11.25 20.59
C HIS A 190 -3.62 -11.68 19.65
N ILE A 191 -3.81 -11.49 18.33
CA ILE A 191 -2.82 -11.84 17.33
C ILE A 191 -2.16 -10.55 16.85
N ILE A 192 -0.84 -10.46 16.98
CA ILE A 192 -0.05 -9.34 16.48
C ILE A 192 0.69 -9.75 15.23
N THR A 193 0.58 -8.92 14.21
CA THR A 193 1.40 -9.04 13.02
C THR A 193 2.45 -7.94 13.01
N THR A 194 3.69 -8.34 12.75
CA THR A 194 4.83 -7.44 12.71
C THR A 194 5.75 -7.76 11.53
N THR A 195 6.76 -6.92 11.34
CA THR A 195 7.72 -7.07 10.26
C THR A 195 8.56 -8.34 10.41
N ARG A 196 8.85 -9.00 9.28
CA ARG A 196 9.79 -10.10 9.17
C ARG A 196 11.23 -9.58 8.99
N SER A 197 11.41 -8.63 8.09
CA SER A 197 12.73 -8.19 7.59
C SER A 197 13.31 -6.98 8.34
N HIS A 198 12.49 -6.14 8.99
CA HIS A 198 12.90 -4.90 9.66
C HIS A 198 12.70 -4.93 11.17
N SER A 199 12.83 -6.11 11.79
CA SER A 199 12.66 -6.24 13.24
C SER A 199 13.90 -5.73 14.00
N ASN A 200 13.67 -4.97 15.06
CA ASN A 200 14.68 -4.50 16.00
C ASN A 200 14.19 -4.66 17.44
N LYS A 201 15.02 -4.23 18.40
CA LYS A 201 14.68 -4.35 19.82
C LYS A 201 13.42 -3.55 20.21
N LEU A 202 13.22 -2.36 19.63
CA LEU A 202 12.02 -1.54 19.91
C LEU A 202 10.74 -2.24 19.48
N VAL A 203 10.75 -2.83 18.27
CA VAL A 203 9.62 -3.61 17.75
C VAL A 203 9.34 -4.83 18.64
N THR A 204 10.38 -5.55 19.05
CA THR A 204 10.24 -6.76 19.88
C THR A 204 9.68 -6.42 21.25
N ASP A 205 10.19 -5.38 21.91
CA ASP A 205 9.75 -4.94 23.22
C ASP A 205 8.29 -4.43 23.17
N CYS A 206 7.93 -3.69 22.12
CA CYS A 206 6.56 -3.21 21.91
C CYS A 206 5.58 -4.37 21.75
N VAL A 207 5.91 -5.34 20.91
CA VAL A 207 5.09 -6.54 20.71
C VAL A 207 4.93 -7.33 22.02
N ALA A 208 6.00 -7.52 22.77
CA ALA A 208 5.97 -8.22 24.05
C ALA A 208 5.08 -7.50 25.09
N ALA A 209 5.13 -6.17 25.15
CA ALA A 209 4.29 -5.36 26.05
C ALA A 209 2.78 -5.49 25.76
N MET A 210 2.40 -5.84 24.54
CA MET A 210 1.02 -6.06 24.13
C MET A 210 0.45 -7.42 24.55
N ASN A 211 1.27 -8.31 25.11
CA ASN A 211 0.91 -9.64 25.60
C ASN A 211 0.06 -10.46 24.59
N PRO A 212 0.60 -10.78 23.40
CA PRO A 212 -0.13 -11.47 22.34
C PRO A 212 -0.27 -12.97 22.60
N ASP A 213 -1.38 -13.58 22.17
CA ASP A 213 -1.52 -15.04 22.05
C ASP A 213 -0.67 -15.63 20.92
N ALA A 214 -0.44 -14.85 19.87
CA ALA A 214 0.41 -15.22 18.76
C ALA A 214 1.04 -14.00 18.09
N VAL A 215 2.25 -14.17 17.55
CA VAL A 215 2.96 -13.17 16.76
C VAL A 215 3.24 -13.73 15.38
N LEU A 216 2.76 -13.04 14.36
CA LEU A 216 2.98 -13.38 12.96
C LEU A 216 4.00 -12.41 12.36
N ARG A 217 5.12 -12.95 11.85
CA ARG A 217 6.15 -12.16 11.17
C ARG A 217 5.98 -12.31 9.66
N VAL A 218 5.60 -11.23 9.01
CA VAL A 218 5.22 -11.23 7.58
C VAL A 218 5.95 -10.10 6.86
N GLY A 219 6.41 -10.38 5.63
CA GLY A 219 6.99 -9.40 4.73
C GLY A 219 5.93 -8.56 4.02
N GLY A 220 6.34 -7.46 3.42
CA GLY A 220 5.48 -6.55 2.68
C GLY A 220 4.44 -5.82 3.54
N ALA A 221 4.34 -4.51 3.42
CA ALA A 221 3.37 -3.71 4.18
C ALA A 221 1.94 -3.96 3.67
N GLY A 222 1.73 -3.96 2.35
CA GLY A 222 0.45 -4.23 1.72
C GLY A 222 -0.05 -5.65 1.99
N ASN A 223 0.85 -6.65 1.94
CA ASN A 223 0.49 -8.02 2.26
C ASN A 223 0.04 -8.19 3.71
N LYS A 224 0.68 -7.51 4.68
CA LYS A 224 0.28 -7.54 6.09
C LYS A 224 -1.17 -7.13 6.31
N LEU A 225 -1.71 -6.25 5.49
CA LEU A 225 -3.10 -5.83 5.57
C LEU A 225 -4.07 -6.86 5.05
N ILE A 226 -3.75 -7.40 3.88
CA ILE A 226 -4.62 -8.33 3.15
C ILE A 226 -4.80 -9.61 3.95
N GLU A 227 -3.76 -10.03 4.66
CA GLU A 227 -3.80 -11.20 5.55
C GLU A 227 -4.47 -10.91 6.92
N GLY A 228 -5.08 -9.74 7.10
CA GLY A 228 -5.69 -9.32 8.37
C GLY A 228 -4.67 -8.81 9.38
N LYS A 229 -3.55 -8.29 8.92
CA LYS A 229 -2.36 -8.03 9.70
C LYS A 229 -1.83 -6.65 9.34
N ALA A 230 -1.89 -5.71 10.24
CA ALA A 230 -1.68 -4.29 10.02
C ALA A 230 -0.24 -3.85 9.75
N SER A 231 0.01 -3.00 8.80
CA SER A 231 0.98 -1.87 8.82
C SER A 231 1.00 -1.02 7.54
N ALA A 232 1.62 0.08 7.60
CA ALA A 232 1.48 1.41 7.05
C ALA A 232 1.51 1.63 5.52
N TYR A 233 0.56 2.37 5.01
CA TYR A 233 0.55 3.28 3.84
C TYR A 233 -0.89 3.70 3.46
N VAL A 234 -1.08 4.67 2.57
CA VAL A 234 -2.37 5.35 2.28
C VAL A 234 -3.54 4.40 2.01
N LEU A 235 -3.33 3.29 1.32
CA LEU A 235 -4.38 2.31 1.07
C LEU A 235 -4.80 1.55 2.34
N GLN A 236 -3.89 1.41 3.27
CA GLN A 236 -4.13 0.79 4.56
C GLN A 236 -5.17 1.54 5.38
N VAL A 237 -5.13 2.87 5.34
CA VAL A 237 -6.16 3.69 6.01
C VAL A 237 -7.54 3.40 5.45
N LEU A 238 -7.65 3.10 4.15
CA LEU A 238 -8.95 2.85 3.51
C LEU A 238 -9.52 1.50 3.86
N VAL A 239 -8.77 0.43 3.66
CA VAL A 239 -9.21 -0.91 4.05
C VAL A 239 -9.46 -0.93 5.56
N CYS A 240 -8.59 -0.29 6.35
CA CYS A 240 -8.77 -0.17 7.79
C CYS A 240 -10.06 0.58 8.15
N LYS A 241 -10.34 1.75 7.59
CA LYS A 241 -11.53 2.55 7.94
C LYS A 241 -12.84 1.89 7.50
N GLU A 242 -12.91 1.36 6.28
CA GLU A 242 -14.12 0.72 5.75
C GLU A 242 -14.46 -0.61 6.45
N VAL A 243 -13.47 -1.29 7.01
CA VAL A 243 -13.66 -2.53 7.79
C VAL A 243 -13.55 -2.32 9.31
N GLY A 244 -13.47 -1.06 9.77
CA GLY A 244 -13.45 -0.72 11.19
C GLY A 244 -12.08 -0.73 11.87
N TYR A 245 -10.98 -0.66 11.11
CA TYR A 245 -9.63 -0.52 11.66
C TYR A 245 -9.32 0.90 12.11
N PHE A 246 -8.47 1.01 13.13
CA PHE A 246 -7.81 2.25 13.53
C PHE A 246 -6.36 2.21 13.09
N LEU A 247 -5.88 3.30 12.49
CA LEU A 247 -4.49 3.48 12.07
C LEU A 247 -3.98 4.84 12.52
N THR A 248 -2.93 4.83 13.36
CA THR A 248 -2.27 6.02 13.89
C THR A 248 -0.76 5.80 13.95
N ASP A 249 0.00 6.85 14.28
CA ASP A 249 1.32 6.64 14.86
C ASP A 249 1.20 6.02 16.27
N ILE A 250 2.32 5.72 16.92
CA ILE A 250 2.31 5.13 18.26
C ILE A 250 1.90 6.12 19.38
N HIS A 251 1.79 7.42 19.07
CA HIS A 251 1.31 8.47 19.96
C HIS A 251 -0.19 8.73 19.83
N GLY A 252 -0.84 8.07 18.86
CA GLY A 252 -2.26 8.23 18.59
C GLY A 252 -2.60 9.32 17.57
N ASN A 253 -1.61 9.92 16.92
CA ASN A 253 -1.86 10.92 15.89
C ASN A 253 -2.26 10.26 14.57
N VAL A 254 -3.19 10.91 13.86
CA VAL A 254 -3.59 10.48 12.50
C VAL A 254 -2.47 10.78 11.52
N LEU A 255 -2.09 9.80 10.72
CA LEU A 255 -1.08 9.95 9.68
C LEU A 255 -1.55 10.93 8.59
N GLN A 256 -0.64 11.81 8.16
CA GLN A 256 -0.89 12.84 7.15
C GLN A 256 -0.24 12.47 5.82
N TYR A 257 -0.88 12.81 4.69
CA TYR A 257 -0.47 12.42 3.34
C TYR A 257 -0.52 13.57 2.34
N HIS A 258 -0.32 14.82 2.80
CA HIS A 258 -0.17 15.96 1.88
C HIS A 258 1.25 16.00 1.28
N LYS A 259 1.43 16.68 0.15
CA LYS A 259 2.69 16.70 -0.62
C LYS A 259 3.91 17.21 0.15
N ASP A 260 3.69 18.02 1.18
CA ASP A 260 4.76 18.66 1.96
C ASP A 260 5.09 17.87 3.25
N VAL A 261 4.49 16.70 3.46
CA VAL A 261 4.78 15.87 4.64
C VAL A 261 6.16 15.22 4.50
N LYS A 262 6.82 15.00 5.63
CA LYS A 262 8.07 14.24 5.66
C LYS A 262 7.78 12.80 5.23
N HIS A 263 8.47 12.32 4.18
CA HIS A 263 8.21 11.01 3.58
C HIS A 263 8.58 9.84 4.51
N MET A 264 9.52 10.04 5.43
CA MET A 264 9.90 9.02 6.41
C MET A 264 9.08 9.18 7.68
N ASN A 265 8.30 8.16 8.03
CA ASN A 265 7.60 8.10 9.31
C ASN A 265 8.58 7.67 10.42
N SER A 266 8.91 8.59 11.33
CA SER A 266 9.76 8.36 12.50
C SER A 266 8.98 8.02 13.78
N ALA A 267 7.67 8.19 13.77
CA ALA A 267 6.80 8.02 14.93
C ALA A 267 6.20 6.61 15.10
N GLY A 268 6.66 5.64 14.28
CA GLY A 268 6.10 4.30 14.26
C GLY A 268 4.64 4.24 13.78
N VAL A 269 4.06 3.06 13.75
CA VAL A 269 2.68 2.84 13.29
C VAL A 269 1.98 1.82 14.17
N LEU A 270 0.76 2.14 14.58
CA LEU A 270 -0.17 1.23 15.25
C LEU A 270 -1.45 1.10 14.43
N ALA A 271 -1.70 -0.11 13.94
CA ALA A 271 -2.96 -0.43 13.26
C ALA A 271 -3.69 -1.54 14.00
N THR A 272 -4.99 -1.35 14.24
CA THR A 272 -5.79 -2.33 14.98
C THR A 272 -7.15 -2.53 14.34
N LEU A 273 -7.60 -3.78 14.24
CA LEU A 273 -8.96 -4.10 13.81
C LEU A 273 -10.00 -3.77 14.91
N ARG A 274 -9.64 -4.04 16.16
CA ARG A 274 -10.48 -3.86 17.34
C ARG A 274 -9.60 -3.50 18.53
N ASN A 275 -10.21 -2.96 19.60
CA ASN A 275 -9.57 -2.73 20.88
C ASN A 275 -8.33 -1.78 20.79
N TYR A 276 -8.43 -0.72 19.97
CA TYR A 276 -7.35 0.25 19.79
C TYR A 276 -6.77 0.72 21.12
N ASP A 277 -7.60 1.16 22.06
CA ASP A 277 -7.17 1.68 23.37
C ASP A 277 -6.39 0.63 24.18
N TYR A 278 -6.76 -0.66 24.07
CA TYR A 278 -6.00 -1.74 24.70
C TYR A 278 -4.56 -1.80 24.21
N TYR A 279 -4.33 -1.70 22.92
CA TYR A 279 -2.98 -1.75 22.32
C TYR A 279 -2.25 -0.42 22.50
N ALA A 280 -2.90 0.71 22.26
CA ALA A 280 -2.32 2.04 22.39
C ALA A 280 -1.79 2.33 23.81
N SER A 281 -2.55 1.91 24.84
CA SER A 281 -2.16 2.04 26.26
C SER A 281 -0.99 1.15 26.67
N ARG A 282 -0.64 0.13 25.88
CA ARG A 282 0.44 -0.81 26.16
C ARG A 282 1.75 -0.49 25.44
N VAL A 283 1.74 0.49 24.54
CA VAL A 283 3.00 0.97 23.95
C VAL A 283 3.86 1.57 25.08
N PRO A 284 5.07 1.02 25.37
CA PRO A 284 5.90 1.49 26.46
C PRO A 284 6.33 2.96 26.27
N GLU A 285 6.35 3.75 27.34
CA GLU A 285 6.80 5.14 27.29
C GLU A 285 8.24 5.28 26.78
N SER A 286 9.11 4.31 27.08
CA SER A 286 10.48 4.29 26.54
C SER A 286 10.51 4.20 25.02
N ILE A 287 9.53 3.54 24.38
CA ILE A 287 9.42 3.43 22.93
C ILE A 287 8.81 4.72 22.36
N LYS A 288 7.78 5.28 22.98
CA LYS A 288 7.23 6.58 22.62
C LYS A 288 8.29 7.67 22.64
N ASN A 289 9.13 7.69 23.68
CA ASN A 289 10.23 8.64 23.79
C ASN A 289 11.35 8.43 22.77
N ALA A 290 11.53 7.21 22.25
CA ALA A 290 12.54 6.88 21.25
C ALA A 290 12.08 7.15 19.80
N LEU A 291 10.77 7.15 19.54
CA LEU A 291 10.15 7.33 18.23
C LEU A 291 9.32 8.63 18.24
N VAL A 292 9.96 9.73 17.97
CA VAL A 292 9.34 11.08 18.01
C VAL A 292 8.80 11.45 16.62
N PRO A 293 7.59 12.08 16.52
CA PRO A 293 7.00 12.57 15.27
C PRO A 293 7.88 13.56 14.51
#